data_a0047225484124ddbd4f6713d7df5f7c
#
_entry.id   a0047225484124ddbd4f6713d7df5f7c
#
_cell.length_a   1.000
_cell.length_b   1.000
_cell.length_c   1.000
_cell.angle_alpha   90.00
_cell.angle_beta   90.00
_cell.angle_gamma   90.00
#
_symmetry.space_group_name_H-M   'P 1'
#
loop_
_entity.id
_entity.type
_entity.pdbx_description
1 polymer ?
#
loop_
_entity_poly.entity_id
_entity_poly.type
_entity_poly.pdbx_seq_one_letter_code
_entity_poly.pdbx_strand_id
1 'polypeptide(L)'
;MSRYEEIYNTAKGIMSGSVDIELPAVSVFTILLLSLMYMVTTSISIDIYSNCQNAKDNKVYKRLSKYMSHTLVVALTIPFTLLLTKMFNNDTGAFMILYGLMGLVVSAAAVDLTRKCNVGDQLKVMWSRFSLGLHTLVLLIGLFLSAKNVA
;
A
#
# COMPACT_ATOMS: atom_id res chain seq x y z
N MET A 1 11.43 23.04 20.26
CA MET A 1 12.28 21.96 19.74
C MET A 1 11.98 21.74 18.27
N SER A 2 12.99 21.69 17.42
CA SER A 2 12.72 21.41 16.02
C SER A 2 12.32 19.94 15.85
N ARG A 3 11.45 19.65 14.89
CA ARG A 3 11.00 18.26 14.56
C ARG A 3 12.19 17.33 14.27
N TYR A 4 13.30 17.89 13.80
CA TYR A 4 14.55 17.19 13.53
C TYR A 4 15.26 16.71 14.81
N GLU A 5 15.27 17.53 15.87
CA GLU A 5 15.89 17.16 17.16
C GLU A 5 15.10 16.04 17.83
N GLU A 6 13.78 16.08 17.74
CA GLU A 6 12.92 15.02 18.28
C GLU A 6 13.15 13.68 17.57
N ILE A 7 13.21 13.68 16.24
CA ILE A 7 13.54 12.49 15.43
C ILE A 7 14.93 11.94 15.78
N TYR A 8 15.92 12.82 15.85
CA TYR A 8 17.29 12.44 16.16
C TYR A 8 17.41 11.82 17.57
N ASN A 9 16.80 12.44 18.57
CA ASN A 9 16.84 11.98 19.94
C ASN A 9 16.10 10.65 20.11
N THR A 10 14.95 10.47 19.43
CA THR A 10 14.22 9.19 19.42
C THR A 10 15.05 8.09 18.77
N ALA A 11 15.63 8.34 17.61
CA ALA A 11 16.50 7.38 16.93
C ALA A 11 17.71 6.98 17.78
N LYS A 12 18.35 7.96 18.44
CA LYS A 12 19.45 7.73 19.37
C LYS A 12 19.02 6.92 20.59
N GLY A 13 17.85 7.20 21.14
CA GLY A 13 17.27 6.44 22.26
C GLY A 13 17.02 4.98 21.92
N ILE A 14 16.54 4.69 20.70
CA ILE A 14 16.33 3.34 20.20
C ILE A 14 17.68 2.60 20.03
N MET A 15 18.65 3.25 19.40
CA MET A 15 19.99 2.66 19.20
C MET A 15 20.71 2.38 20.51
N SER A 16 20.46 3.17 21.55
CA SER A 16 21.03 2.98 22.89
C SER A 16 20.26 2.00 23.78
N GLY A 17 19.10 1.47 23.32
CA GLY A 17 18.23 0.62 24.10
C GLY A 17 17.52 1.33 25.27
N SER A 18 17.52 2.67 25.28
CA SER A 18 16.85 3.47 26.31
C SER A 18 15.36 3.74 26.02
N VAL A 19 14.91 3.41 24.80
CA VAL A 19 13.50 3.53 24.37
C VAL A 19 13.05 2.17 23.87
N ASP A 20 12.16 1.52 24.60
CA ASP A 20 11.49 0.30 24.18
C ASP A 20 10.33 0.63 23.23
N ILE A 21 10.31 0.01 22.07
CA ILE A 21 9.23 0.15 21.10
C ILE A 21 8.26 -1.00 21.30
N GLU A 22 7.18 -0.75 22.01
CA GLU A 22 6.08 -1.70 22.11
C GLU A 22 5.20 -1.61 20.84
N LEU A 23 5.34 -2.59 19.98
CA LEU A 23 4.48 -2.75 18.80
C LEU A 23 3.40 -3.78 19.12
N PRO A 24 2.11 -3.38 19.15
CA PRO A 24 1.03 -4.34 19.30
C PRO A 24 1.08 -5.39 18.18
N ALA A 25 1.08 -6.67 18.53
CA ALA A 25 1.15 -7.78 17.57
C ALA A 25 0.07 -7.67 16.46
N VAL A 26 -1.13 -7.17 16.83
CA VAL A 26 -2.22 -6.93 15.89
C VAL A 26 -1.83 -5.89 14.83
N SER A 27 -1.16 -4.82 15.21
CA SER A 27 -0.71 -3.78 14.27
C SER A 27 0.32 -4.34 13.28
N VAL A 28 1.31 -5.10 13.78
CA VAL A 28 2.33 -5.74 12.94
C VAL A 28 1.68 -6.71 11.96
N PHE A 29 0.78 -7.56 12.44
CA PHE A 29 0.07 -8.52 11.59
C PHE A 29 -0.75 -7.82 10.51
N THR A 30 -1.50 -6.79 10.86
CA THR A 30 -2.31 -6.01 9.91
C THR A 30 -1.46 -5.37 8.83
N ILE A 31 -0.32 -4.79 9.20
CA ILE A 31 0.63 -4.17 8.27
C ILE A 31 1.19 -5.20 7.28
N LEU A 32 1.64 -6.35 7.80
CA LEU A 32 2.17 -7.42 6.96
C LEU A 32 1.11 -7.98 6.01
N LEU A 33 -0.12 -8.16 6.50
CA LEU A 33 -1.24 -8.64 5.68
C LEU A 33 -1.56 -7.67 4.55
N LEU A 34 -1.69 -6.37 4.85
CA LEU A 34 -1.97 -5.35 3.85
C LEU A 34 -0.84 -5.26 2.81
N SER A 35 0.41 -5.32 3.24
CA SER A 35 1.56 -5.33 2.34
C SER A 35 1.55 -6.55 1.42
N LEU A 36 1.26 -7.73 1.95
CA LEU A 36 1.14 -8.97 1.17
C LEU A 36 0.03 -8.86 0.13
N MET A 37 -1.15 -8.38 0.53
CA MET A 37 -2.29 -8.20 -0.38
C MET A 37 -1.97 -7.22 -1.51
N TYR A 38 -1.27 -6.13 -1.21
CA TYR A 38 -0.82 -5.19 -2.21
C TYR A 38 0.16 -5.84 -3.20
N MET A 39 1.15 -6.60 -2.72
CA MET A 39 2.10 -7.31 -3.56
C MET A 39 1.41 -8.31 -4.48
N VAL A 40 0.47 -9.10 -3.97
CA VAL A 40 -0.30 -10.06 -4.78
C VAL A 40 -1.10 -9.34 -5.87
N THR A 41 -1.79 -8.25 -5.52
CA THR A 41 -2.59 -7.47 -6.48
C THR A 41 -1.71 -6.87 -7.58
N THR A 42 -0.57 -6.33 -7.20
CA THR A 42 0.38 -5.74 -8.15
C THR A 42 0.99 -6.81 -9.06
N SER A 43 1.35 -7.97 -8.52
CA SER A 43 1.89 -9.09 -9.29
C SER A 43 0.87 -9.63 -10.29
N ILE A 44 -0.39 -9.81 -9.89
CA ILE A 44 -1.48 -10.20 -10.79
C ILE A 44 -1.67 -9.17 -11.91
N SER A 45 -1.63 -7.89 -11.58
CA SER A 45 -1.80 -6.80 -12.57
C SER A 45 -0.66 -6.79 -13.60
N ILE A 46 0.57 -6.99 -13.16
CA ILE A 46 1.75 -7.07 -14.03
C ILE A 46 1.66 -8.31 -14.92
N ASP A 47 1.26 -9.46 -14.36
CA ASP A 47 1.10 -10.70 -15.12
C ASP A 47 0.04 -10.56 -16.21
N ILE A 48 -1.15 -10.01 -15.89
CA ILE A 48 -2.19 -9.76 -16.88
C ILE A 48 -1.68 -8.82 -17.98
N TYR A 49 -1.00 -7.74 -17.61
CA TYR A 49 -0.44 -6.78 -18.58
C TYR A 49 0.60 -7.44 -19.49
N SER A 50 1.49 -8.27 -18.94
CA SER A 50 2.56 -8.92 -19.69
C SER A 50 2.04 -9.91 -20.74
N ASN A 51 0.87 -10.51 -20.48
CA ASN A 51 0.25 -11.50 -21.36
C ASN A 51 -0.82 -10.90 -22.30
N CYS A 52 -1.06 -9.58 -22.24
CA CYS A 52 -2.10 -8.90 -23.01
C CYS A 52 -1.53 -7.97 -24.07
N GLN A 53 -1.57 -8.39 -25.35
CA GLN A 53 -1.05 -7.57 -26.45
C GLN A 53 -1.82 -6.24 -26.58
N ASN A 54 -3.15 -6.28 -26.48
CA ASN A 54 -3.98 -5.07 -26.58
C ASN A 54 -3.66 -4.01 -25.51
N ALA A 55 -3.12 -4.42 -24.36
CA ALA A 55 -2.70 -3.49 -23.31
C ALA A 55 -1.31 -2.89 -23.58
N LYS A 56 -0.41 -3.64 -24.25
CA LYS A 56 0.97 -3.19 -24.54
C LYS A 56 1.02 -2.03 -25.52
N ASP A 57 0.08 -1.96 -26.45
CA ASP A 57 -0.01 -0.90 -27.46
C ASP A 57 -0.57 0.41 -26.90
N ASN A 58 -1.14 0.37 -25.69
CA ASN A 58 -1.73 1.54 -25.06
C ASN A 58 -0.73 2.27 -24.16
N LYS A 59 -0.46 3.55 -24.46
CA LYS A 59 0.47 4.41 -23.69
C LYS A 59 0.11 4.53 -22.21
N VAL A 60 -1.18 4.52 -21.87
CA VAL A 60 -1.65 4.62 -20.49
C VAL A 60 -1.25 3.37 -19.70
N TYR A 61 -1.53 2.18 -20.25
CA TYR A 61 -1.15 0.93 -19.58
C TYR A 61 0.35 0.73 -19.48
N LYS A 62 1.11 1.22 -20.45
CA LYS A 62 2.58 1.21 -20.39
C LYS A 62 3.10 2.06 -19.22
N ARG A 63 2.51 3.23 -18.97
CA ARG A 63 2.86 4.06 -17.80
C ARG A 63 2.41 3.40 -16.50
N LEU A 64 1.21 2.82 -16.51
CA LEU A 64 0.64 2.14 -15.37
C LEU A 64 1.43 0.89 -14.98
N SER A 65 1.92 0.12 -15.94
CA SER A 65 2.82 -1.02 -15.70
C SER A 65 4.12 -0.60 -15.03
N LYS A 66 4.71 0.51 -15.46
CA LYS A 66 5.88 1.08 -14.78
C LYS A 66 5.56 1.48 -13.35
N TYR A 67 4.44 2.15 -13.15
CA TYR A 67 3.98 2.51 -11.80
C TYR A 67 3.81 1.26 -10.93
N MET A 68 3.16 0.21 -11.43
CA MET A 68 2.96 -1.06 -10.72
C MET A 68 4.30 -1.71 -10.35
N SER A 69 5.28 -1.73 -11.27
CA SER A 69 6.60 -2.29 -10.99
C SER A 69 7.36 -1.51 -9.90
N HIS A 70 7.27 -0.18 -9.92
CA HIS A 70 7.88 0.65 -8.88
C HIS A 70 7.18 0.49 -7.54
N THR A 71 5.86 0.44 -7.51
CA THR A 71 5.09 0.29 -6.27
C THR A 71 5.21 -1.09 -5.66
N LEU A 72 5.55 -2.13 -6.43
CA LEU A 72 5.91 -3.43 -5.89
C LEU A 72 7.12 -3.34 -4.96
N VAL A 73 8.15 -2.59 -5.36
CA VAL A 73 9.32 -2.33 -4.51
C VAL A 73 8.93 -1.53 -3.27
N VAL A 74 8.09 -0.51 -3.44
CA VAL A 74 7.58 0.29 -2.32
C VAL A 74 6.78 -0.57 -1.33
N ALA A 75 5.99 -1.52 -1.81
CA ALA A 75 5.24 -2.43 -0.94
C ALA A 75 6.14 -3.24 0.02
N LEU A 76 7.34 -3.58 -0.40
CA LEU A 76 8.34 -4.23 0.46
C LEU A 76 8.87 -3.28 1.56
N THR A 77 8.88 -1.98 1.29
CA THR A 77 9.34 -0.97 2.26
C THR A 77 8.22 -0.45 3.17
N ILE A 78 6.95 -0.69 2.82
CA ILE A 78 5.78 -0.27 3.60
C ILE A 78 5.84 -0.75 5.06
N PRO A 79 6.14 -2.02 5.38
CA PRO A 79 6.27 -2.47 6.75
C PRO A 79 7.29 -1.67 7.55
N PHE A 80 8.44 -1.38 6.95
CA PHE A 80 9.49 -0.56 7.58
C PHE A 80 9.04 0.89 7.77
N THR A 81 8.38 1.46 6.77
CA THR A 81 7.87 2.84 6.86
C THR A 81 6.81 2.97 7.96
N LEU A 82 5.94 1.98 8.12
CA LEU A 82 4.94 1.94 9.19
C LEU A 82 5.55 1.76 10.57
N LEU A 83 6.56 0.91 10.69
CA LEU A 83 7.33 0.79 11.93
C LEU A 83 7.92 2.14 12.32
N LEU A 84 8.60 2.81 11.38
CA LEU A 84 9.16 4.15 11.59
C LEU A 84 8.08 5.17 11.95
N THR A 85 6.92 5.14 11.30
CA THR A 85 5.81 6.06 11.57
C THR A 85 5.24 5.87 12.98
N LYS A 86 5.13 4.63 13.44
CA LYS A 86 4.72 4.29 14.81
C LYS A 86 5.74 4.75 15.84
N MET A 87 7.04 4.60 15.54
CA MET A 87 8.13 5.11 16.38
C MET A 87 8.07 6.62 16.59
N PHE A 88 7.60 7.36 15.59
CA PHE A 88 7.54 8.83 15.63
C PHE A 88 6.15 9.39 16.03
N ASN A 89 5.30 8.57 16.63
CA ASN A 89 3.98 8.95 17.12
C ASN A 89 3.11 9.67 16.08
N ASN A 90 3.17 9.22 14.83
CA ASN A 90 2.57 9.92 13.72
C ASN A 90 1.21 9.37 13.29
N ASP A 91 0.51 10.22 12.58
CA ASP A 91 -0.83 10.07 12.08
C ASP A 91 -1.00 8.79 11.22
N THR A 92 -1.52 7.75 11.86
CA THR A 92 -1.84 6.48 11.20
C THR A 92 -2.87 6.68 10.08
N GLY A 93 -3.71 7.71 10.18
CA GLY A 93 -4.71 8.05 9.17
C GLY A 93 -4.09 8.49 7.86
N ALA A 94 -3.12 9.41 7.90
CA ALA A 94 -2.43 9.89 6.69
C ALA A 94 -1.73 8.76 5.94
N PHE A 95 -1.15 7.82 6.69
CA PHE A 95 -0.52 6.65 6.09
C PHE A 95 -1.54 5.72 5.41
N MET A 96 -2.68 5.45 6.06
CA MET A 96 -3.76 4.63 5.47
C MET A 96 -4.37 5.30 4.24
N ILE A 97 -4.45 6.63 4.20
CA ILE A 97 -4.89 7.38 3.01
C ILE A 97 -3.91 7.13 1.85
N LEU A 98 -2.62 7.32 2.08
CA LEU A 98 -1.61 7.13 1.05
C LEU A 98 -1.62 5.69 0.51
N TYR A 99 -1.63 4.71 1.42
CA TYR A 99 -1.68 3.29 1.08
C TYR A 99 -2.97 2.92 0.33
N GLY A 100 -4.11 3.40 0.83
CA GLY A 100 -5.41 3.19 0.20
C GLY A 100 -5.48 3.77 -1.21
N LEU A 101 -4.95 4.98 -1.43
CA LEU A 101 -4.89 5.61 -2.75
C LEU A 101 -4.00 4.81 -3.72
N MET A 102 -2.80 4.45 -3.30
CA MET A 102 -1.89 3.64 -4.13
C MET A 102 -2.52 2.30 -4.51
N GLY A 103 -3.11 1.61 -3.53
CA GLY A 103 -3.76 0.33 -3.74
C GLY A 103 -5.01 0.43 -4.61
N LEU A 104 -5.78 1.51 -4.47
CA LEU A 104 -6.97 1.78 -5.29
C LEU A 104 -6.59 1.96 -6.77
N VAL A 105 -5.53 2.70 -7.07
CA VAL A 105 -5.03 2.87 -8.44
C VAL A 105 -4.63 1.52 -9.06
N VAL A 106 -3.87 0.71 -8.33
CA VAL A 106 -3.43 -0.61 -8.82
C VAL A 106 -4.60 -1.57 -8.98
N SER A 107 -5.53 -1.60 -8.02
CA SER A 107 -6.69 -2.49 -8.06
C SER A 107 -7.68 -2.10 -9.17
N ALA A 108 -7.90 -0.80 -9.38
CA ALA A 108 -8.73 -0.30 -10.48
C ALA A 108 -8.12 -0.68 -11.83
N ALA A 109 -6.79 -0.55 -11.96
CA ALA A 109 -6.05 -0.99 -13.12
C ALA A 109 -6.18 -2.51 -13.36
N ALA A 110 -6.08 -3.31 -12.30
CA ALA A 110 -6.25 -4.75 -12.37
C ALA A 110 -7.65 -5.13 -12.89
N VAL A 111 -8.70 -4.50 -12.35
CA VAL A 111 -10.08 -4.75 -12.79
C VAL A 111 -10.28 -4.34 -14.26
N ASP A 112 -9.72 -3.21 -14.69
CA ASP A 112 -9.83 -2.77 -16.09
C ASP A 112 -9.05 -3.69 -17.03
N LEU A 113 -7.85 -4.11 -16.66
CA LEU A 113 -7.05 -5.08 -17.39
C LEU A 113 -7.75 -6.45 -17.51
N THR A 114 -8.39 -6.95 -16.45
CA THR A 114 -9.13 -8.22 -16.52
C THR A 114 -10.26 -8.17 -17.55
N ARG A 115 -10.92 -7.03 -17.68
CA ARG A 115 -11.99 -6.82 -18.69
C ARG A 115 -11.44 -6.70 -20.10
N LYS A 116 -10.43 -5.86 -20.31
CA LYS A 116 -9.87 -5.60 -21.65
C LYS A 116 -9.11 -6.77 -22.24
N CYS A 117 -8.49 -7.56 -21.40
CA CYS A 117 -7.69 -8.71 -21.82
C CYS A 117 -8.50 -10.04 -21.82
N ASN A 118 -9.80 -9.97 -21.53
CA ASN A 118 -10.68 -11.14 -21.46
C ASN A 118 -10.06 -12.29 -20.64
N VAL A 119 -9.57 -11.96 -19.44
CA VAL A 119 -8.91 -12.93 -18.56
C VAL A 119 -9.90 -14.03 -18.17
N GLY A 120 -9.65 -15.26 -18.64
CA GLY A 120 -10.49 -16.43 -18.33
C GLY A 120 -10.28 -16.97 -16.92
N ASP A 121 -9.20 -16.60 -16.24
CA ASP A 121 -8.91 -17.02 -14.88
C ASP A 121 -9.81 -16.28 -13.87
N GLN A 122 -10.82 -17.01 -13.40
CA GLN A 122 -11.80 -16.48 -12.46
C GLN A 122 -11.18 -16.01 -11.15
N LEU A 123 -10.09 -16.66 -10.70
CA LEU A 123 -9.41 -16.31 -9.46
C LEU A 123 -8.75 -14.93 -9.55
N LYS A 124 -8.10 -14.64 -10.69
CA LYS A 124 -7.51 -13.30 -10.93
C LYS A 124 -8.58 -12.22 -11.00
N VAL A 125 -9.71 -12.50 -11.65
CA VAL A 125 -10.84 -11.57 -11.75
C VAL A 125 -11.46 -11.31 -10.38
N MET A 126 -11.71 -12.35 -9.60
CA MET A 126 -12.28 -12.24 -8.26
C MET A 126 -11.33 -11.49 -7.32
N TRP A 127 -10.06 -11.83 -7.34
CA TRP A 127 -9.04 -11.15 -6.54
C TRP A 127 -8.95 -9.65 -6.85
N SER A 128 -8.94 -9.28 -8.14
CA SER A 128 -8.87 -7.88 -8.56
C SER A 128 -10.05 -7.06 -8.01
N ARG A 129 -11.28 -7.62 -8.05
CA ARG A 129 -12.48 -6.96 -7.52
C ARG A 129 -12.45 -6.88 -6.00
N PHE A 130 -12.06 -7.95 -5.32
CA PHE A 130 -11.91 -7.99 -3.87
C PHE A 130 -10.87 -6.95 -3.40
N SER A 131 -9.73 -6.91 -4.04
CA SER A 131 -8.66 -5.96 -3.75
C SER A 131 -9.11 -4.51 -3.94
N LEU A 132 -9.92 -4.21 -4.96
CA LEU A 132 -10.50 -2.88 -5.16
C LEU A 132 -11.39 -2.47 -3.98
N GLY A 133 -12.27 -3.37 -3.54
CA GLY A 133 -13.12 -3.13 -2.36
C GLY A 133 -12.30 -2.91 -1.09
N LEU A 134 -11.28 -3.74 -0.86
CA LEU A 134 -10.41 -3.63 0.30
C LEU A 134 -9.66 -2.30 0.35
N HIS A 135 -9.00 -1.89 -0.74
CA HIS A 135 -8.25 -0.63 -0.76
C HIS A 135 -9.16 0.59 -0.66
N THR A 136 -10.39 0.51 -1.19
CA THR A 136 -11.41 1.54 -0.96
C THR A 136 -11.75 1.67 0.52
N LEU A 137 -11.94 0.54 1.20
CA LEU A 137 -12.24 0.50 2.64
C LEU A 137 -11.07 1.06 3.46
N VAL A 138 -9.83 0.68 3.15
CA VAL A 138 -8.63 1.20 3.81
C VAL A 138 -8.54 2.72 3.65
N LEU A 139 -8.82 3.25 2.45
CA LEU A 139 -8.85 4.69 2.19
C LEU A 139 -9.90 5.39 3.04
N LEU A 140 -11.12 4.85 3.10
CA LEU A 140 -12.20 5.44 3.90
C LEU A 140 -11.87 5.45 5.40
N ILE A 141 -11.29 4.35 5.93
CA ILE A 141 -10.83 4.29 7.32
C ILE A 141 -9.73 5.33 7.56
N GLY A 142 -8.77 5.46 6.64
CA GLY A 142 -7.71 6.47 6.73
C GLY A 142 -8.25 7.89 6.79
N LEU A 143 -9.22 8.21 5.93
CA LEU A 143 -9.90 9.52 5.93
C LEU A 143 -10.63 9.77 7.26
N PHE A 144 -11.35 8.77 7.76
CA PHE A 144 -12.06 8.90 9.04
C PHE A 144 -11.11 9.13 10.22
N LEU A 145 -10.00 8.38 10.28
CA LEU A 145 -9.00 8.55 11.34
C LEU A 145 -8.30 9.90 11.25
N SER A 146 -7.95 10.37 10.06
CA SER A 146 -7.35 11.70 9.86
C SER A 146 -8.33 12.81 10.27
N ALA A 147 -9.60 12.70 9.92
CA ALA A 147 -10.61 13.70 10.29
C ALA A 147 -10.80 13.78 11.82
N LYS A 148 -10.72 12.63 12.51
CA LYS A 148 -10.83 12.58 13.97
C LYS A 148 -9.63 13.21 14.70
N ASN A 149 -8.43 13.17 14.08
CA ASN A 149 -7.23 13.73 14.68
C ASN A 149 -7.12 15.26 14.49
N VAL A 150 -7.95 15.84 13.61
CA VAL A 150 -7.99 17.29 13.33
C VAL A 150 -9.12 17.98 14.14
N ALA A 151 -10.10 17.24 14.63
CA ALA A 151 -11.19 17.75 15.48
C ALA A 151 -10.81 17.71 16.96
#